data_3666d1b9be997db09650f9b563a3564e
#
_entry.id   3666d1b9be997db09650f9b563a3564e
#
_cell.length_a   1.000
_cell.length_b   1.000
_cell.length_c   1.000
_cell.angle_alpha   90.00
_cell.angle_beta   90.00
_cell.angle_gamma   90.00
#
_symmetry.space_group_name_H-M   'P 1'
#
loop_
_entity.id
_entity.type
_entity.pdbx_description
1 polymer ?
#
loop_
_entity_poly.entity_id
_entity_poly.type
_entity_poly.pdbx_seq_one_letter_code
_entity_poly.pdbx_strand_id
1 'polypeptide(L)'
;KALLAALFLRDNAFLLIDEPTNHLDAAGRQKLADYLRRKRGFLMVSHDRAFLDGCIDHVLALDRAQITIQRGNFSAWWQEKLQQDQVQLERNEHLKKDAARLRAAAQRAAAWSGRTEKGKFGANGRDGAAVDRGFVGHRSAKMMQRAKSIQRRRDAALAEKEGLLSNVERTEGLSLWSAEYHSPCLAELREVSVSYGGRTICEP
;
A
#
# COMPACT_ATOMS: atom_id res chain seq x y z
N LYS A 1 -24.82 23.66 9.76
CA LYS A 1 -25.46 24.44 8.65
C LYS A 1 -25.22 25.96 8.83
N ALA A 2 -25.50 26.55 9.99
CA ALA A 2 -25.32 27.99 10.23
C ALA A 2 -23.87 28.47 10.05
N LEU A 3 -22.87 27.71 10.53
CA LEU A 3 -21.44 28.04 10.37
C LEU A 3 -21.01 28.07 8.91
N LEU A 4 -21.48 27.12 8.08
CA LEU A 4 -21.22 27.14 6.64
C LEU A 4 -21.83 28.38 5.97
N ALA A 5 -23.06 28.75 6.32
CA ALA A 5 -23.67 29.95 5.80
C ALA A 5 -22.88 31.22 6.19
N ALA A 6 -22.44 31.33 7.44
CA ALA A 6 -21.61 32.43 7.92
C ALA A 6 -20.23 32.46 7.21
N LEU A 7 -19.61 31.30 6.94
CA LEU A 7 -18.36 31.25 6.20
C LEU A 7 -18.52 31.75 4.76
N PHE A 8 -19.63 31.40 4.12
CA PHE A 8 -19.91 31.80 2.73
C PHE A 8 -20.30 33.24 2.52
N LEU A 9 -20.74 33.92 3.58
CA LEU A 9 -21.01 35.35 3.57
C LEU A 9 -19.73 36.22 3.66
N ARG A 10 -18.57 35.62 3.93
CA ARG A 10 -17.30 36.35 3.94
C ARG A 10 -16.79 36.53 2.50
N ASP A 11 -16.64 37.78 2.13
CA ASP A 11 -16.04 38.18 0.86
C ASP A 11 -14.50 38.18 0.98
N ASN A 12 -13.81 37.88 -0.15
CA ASN A 12 -12.34 37.89 -0.28
C ASN A 12 -11.56 36.98 0.68
N ALA A 13 -12.16 35.90 1.11
CA ALA A 13 -11.49 34.87 1.94
C ALA A 13 -11.20 33.59 1.14
N PHE A 14 -10.00 33.03 1.31
CA PHE A 14 -9.73 31.69 0.88
C PHE A 14 -10.34 30.72 1.90
N LEU A 15 -11.18 29.82 1.41
CA LEU A 15 -11.97 28.93 2.28
C LEU A 15 -11.18 27.66 2.60
N LEU A 16 -11.02 27.38 3.89
CA LEU A 16 -10.55 26.08 4.40
C LEU A 16 -11.75 25.35 5.01
N ILE A 17 -12.10 24.20 4.45
CA ILE A 17 -13.34 23.50 4.79
C ILE A 17 -12.98 22.05 5.16
N ASP A 18 -13.38 21.65 6.36
CA ASP A 18 -13.16 20.30 6.86
C ASP A 18 -14.51 19.59 7.01
N GLU A 19 -14.64 18.44 6.34
CA GLU A 19 -15.80 17.53 6.35
C GLU A 19 -17.18 18.27 6.28
N PRO A 20 -17.43 19.11 5.25
CA PRO A 20 -18.65 19.92 5.20
C PRO A 20 -19.91 19.10 4.96
N THR A 21 -19.79 17.87 4.52
CA THR A 21 -20.91 16.96 4.25
C THR A 21 -21.50 16.33 5.51
N ASN A 22 -20.77 16.39 6.63
CA ASN A 22 -21.27 15.90 7.91
C ASN A 22 -22.55 16.65 8.29
N HIS A 23 -23.58 15.92 8.66
CA HIS A 23 -24.89 16.44 9.04
C HIS A 23 -25.68 17.16 7.91
N LEU A 24 -25.32 16.93 6.63
CA LEU A 24 -26.10 17.38 5.49
C LEU A 24 -26.85 16.20 4.86
N ASP A 25 -28.11 16.44 4.53
CA ASP A 25 -28.92 15.58 3.68
C ASP A 25 -28.47 15.67 2.20
N ALA A 26 -28.95 14.77 1.36
CA ALA A 26 -28.55 14.73 -0.04
C ALA A 26 -28.80 16.04 -0.78
N ALA A 27 -29.96 16.67 -0.53
CA ALA A 27 -30.29 17.96 -1.14
C ALA A 27 -29.36 19.10 -0.66
N GLY A 28 -28.95 19.07 0.61
CA GLY A 28 -27.98 20.01 1.19
C GLY A 28 -26.59 19.84 0.59
N ARG A 29 -26.15 18.60 0.39
CA ARG A 29 -24.86 18.29 -0.26
C ARG A 29 -24.83 18.82 -1.69
N GLN A 30 -25.90 18.59 -2.46
CA GLN A 30 -25.99 19.07 -3.83
C GLN A 30 -25.92 20.60 -3.90
N LYS A 31 -26.69 21.32 -3.06
CA LYS A 31 -26.65 22.78 -2.99
C LYS A 31 -25.27 23.30 -2.61
N LEU A 32 -24.58 22.61 -1.70
CA LEU A 32 -23.23 22.97 -1.28
C LEU A 32 -22.23 22.74 -2.43
N ALA A 33 -22.31 21.63 -3.15
CA ALA A 33 -21.45 21.36 -4.31
C ALA A 33 -21.64 22.43 -5.40
N ASP A 34 -22.90 22.78 -5.72
CA ASP A 34 -23.20 23.81 -6.71
C ASP A 34 -22.70 25.20 -6.31
N TYR A 35 -22.72 25.50 -5.02
CA TYR A 35 -22.16 26.73 -4.48
C TYR A 35 -20.63 26.77 -4.58
N LEU A 36 -19.95 25.70 -4.15
CA LEU A 36 -18.49 25.60 -4.19
C LEU A 36 -17.94 25.64 -5.62
N ARG A 37 -18.63 25.03 -6.58
CA ARG A 37 -18.28 25.08 -8.01
C ARG A 37 -18.17 26.51 -8.56
N ARG A 38 -18.89 27.45 -7.98
CA ARG A 38 -18.87 28.87 -8.37
C ARG A 38 -17.78 29.69 -7.68
N LYS A 39 -17.15 29.14 -6.64
CA LYS A 39 -16.07 29.82 -5.91
C LYS A 39 -14.73 29.61 -6.59
N ARG A 40 -13.88 30.64 -6.55
CA ARG A 40 -12.59 30.65 -7.26
C ARG A 40 -11.42 30.07 -6.46
N GLY A 41 -11.59 29.78 -5.18
CA GLY A 41 -10.51 29.22 -4.37
C GLY A 41 -11.00 28.70 -3.04
N PHE A 42 -10.78 27.43 -2.82
CA PHE A 42 -11.00 26.78 -1.53
C PHE A 42 -10.08 25.54 -1.42
N LEU A 43 -9.80 25.14 -0.21
CA LEU A 43 -9.20 23.85 0.12
C LEU A 43 -10.18 23.09 1.00
N MET A 44 -10.46 21.85 0.62
CA MET A 44 -11.45 21.03 1.32
C MET A 44 -10.90 19.66 1.62
N VAL A 45 -11.22 19.15 2.81
CA VAL A 45 -11.02 17.77 3.22
C VAL A 45 -12.39 17.10 3.32
N SER A 46 -12.58 15.96 2.67
CA SER A 46 -13.81 15.17 2.78
C SER A 46 -13.57 13.71 2.40
N HIS A 47 -14.35 12.82 2.99
CA HIS A 47 -14.39 11.40 2.63
C HIS A 47 -15.55 11.05 1.68
N ASP A 48 -16.41 12.00 1.36
CA ASP A 48 -17.54 11.83 0.43
C ASP A 48 -17.07 12.01 -1.02
N ARG A 49 -16.74 10.88 -1.67
CA ARG A 49 -16.19 10.85 -3.03
C ARG A 49 -17.13 11.46 -4.06
N ALA A 50 -18.43 11.17 -3.95
CA ALA A 50 -19.42 11.68 -4.90
C ALA A 50 -19.57 13.20 -4.78
N PHE A 51 -19.47 13.73 -3.57
CA PHE A 51 -19.47 15.17 -3.32
C PHE A 51 -18.21 15.83 -3.87
N LEU A 52 -17.03 15.25 -3.64
CA LEU A 52 -15.76 15.75 -4.19
C LEU A 52 -15.81 15.84 -5.71
N ASP A 53 -16.25 14.79 -6.39
CA ASP A 53 -16.37 14.76 -7.86
C ASP A 53 -17.27 15.87 -8.40
N GLY A 54 -18.23 16.29 -7.60
CA GLY A 54 -19.17 17.36 -7.95
C GLY A 54 -18.62 18.78 -7.86
N CYS A 55 -17.52 19.03 -7.14
CA CYS A 55 -17.14 20.41 -6.81
C CYS A 55 -15.65 20.75 -6.93
N ILE A 56 -14.75 19.76 -7.05
CA ILE A 56 -13.30 19.99 -7.14
C ILE A 56 -12.80 19.90 -8.58
N ASP A 57 -11.69 20.58 -8.85
CA ASP A 57 -10.95 20.54 -10.11
C ASP A 57 -9.48 20.12 -9.93
N HIS A 58 -9.01 20.05 -8.70
CA HIS A 58 -7.67 19.58 -8.33
C HIS A 58 -7.74 18.70 -7.09
N VAL A 59 -6.86 17.72 -7.02
CA VAL A 59 -6.64 16.87 -5.85
C VAL A 59 -5.25 17.14 -5.32
N LEU A 60 -5.14 17.44 -4.02
CA LEU A 60 -3.90 17.52 -3.28
C LEU A 60 -3.77 16.26 -2.43
N ALA A 61 -2.83 15.40 -2.78
CA ALA A 61 -2.56 14.16 -2.04
C ALA A 61 -1.32 14.33 -1.17
N LEU A 62 -1.47 13.98 0.11
CA LEU A 62 -0.40 13.98 1.10
C LEU A 62 0.08 12.56 1.30
N ASP A 63 1.16 12.17 0.63
CA ASP A 63 1.85 10.91 0.86
C ASP A 63 2.98 11.11 1.89
N ARG A 64 3.47 10.02 2.47
CA ARG A 64 4.54 10.06 3.49
C ARG A 64 5.80 10.78 3.04
N ALA A 65 6.12 10.70 1.74
CA ALA A 65 7.36 11.22 1.18
C ALA A 65 7.19 12.48 0.33
N GLN A 66 5.99 12.78 -0.13
CA GLN A 66 5.75 13.88 -1.05
C GLN A 66 4.31 14.38 -1.04
N ILE A 67 4.17 15.64 -1.45
CA ILE A 67 2.88 16.26 -1.70
C ILE A 67 2.71 16.32 -3.20
N THR A 68 1.62 15.76 -3.72
CA THR A 68 1.30 15.80 -5.14
C THR A 68 0.01 16.57 -5.38
N ILE A 69 0.03 17.42 -6.43
CA ILE A 69 -1.16 18.14 -6.87
C ILE A 69 -1.46 17.67 -8.29
N GLN A 70 -2.69 17.20 -8.49
CA GLN A 70 -3.13 16.72 -9.78
C GLN A 70 -4.43 17.40 -10.19
N ARG A 71 -4.50 17.81 -11.45
CA ARG A 71 -5.70 18.38 -12.05
C ARG A 71 -6.69 17.26 -12.39
N GLY A 72 -7.94 17.45 -12.02
CA GLY A 72 -9.03 16.51 -12.26
C GLY A 72 -9.94 16.35 -11.06
N ASN A 73 -10.97 15.54 -11.22
CA ASN A 73 -11.86 15.15 -10.12
C ASN A 73 -11.25 14.00 -9.30
N PHE A 74 -11.87 13.70 -8.16
CA PHE A 74 -11.38 12.66 -7.25
C PHE A 74 -11.37 11.27 -7.91
N SER A 75 -12.42 10.92 -8.66
CA SER A 75 -12.52 9.61 -9.31
C SER A 75 -11.41 9.37 -10.33
N ALA A 76 -11.05 10.36 -11.14
CA ALA A 76 -9.96 10.26 -12.10
C ALA A 76 -8.61 10.08 -11.40
N TRP A 77 -8.34 10.89 -10.36
CA TRP A 77 -7.15 10.76 -9.54
C TRP A 77 -7.06 9.38 -8.88
N TRP A 78 -8.17 8.88 -8.34
CA TRP A 78 -8.21 7.59 -7.64
C TRP A 78 -7.91 6.42 -8.59
N GLN A 79 -8.48 6.45 -9.79
CA GLN A 79 -8.19 5.44 -10.81
C GLN A 79 -6.71 5.42 -11.21
N GLU A 80 -6.12 6.60 -11.41
CA GLU A 80 -4.70 6.71 -11.73
C GLU A 80 -3.82 6.23 -10.56
N LYS A 81 -4.16 6.58 -9.33
CA LYS A 81 -3.47 6.11 -8.13
C LYS A 81 -3.52 4.58 -8.02
N LEU A 82 -4.68 3.97 -8.24
CA LEU A 82 -4.82 2.51 -8.24
C LEU A 82 -3.95 1.84 -9.30
N GLN A 83 -3.90 2.40 -10.50
CA GLN A 83 -3.02 1.88 -11.56
C GLN A 83 -1.54 1.98 -11.18
N GLN A 84 -1.12 3.13 -10.65
CA GLN A 84 0.24 3.33 -10.20
C GLN A 84 0.62 2.36 -9.08
N ASP A 85 -0.26 2.17 -8.10
CA ASP A 85 -0.06 1.24 -6.99
C ASP A 85 0.04 -0.21 -7.50
N GLN A 86 -0.77 -0.60 -8.46
CA GLN A 86 -0.72 -1.93 -9.08
C GLN A 86 0.61 -2.16 -9.80
N VAL A 87 1.07 -1.23 -10.62
CA VAL A 87 2.37 -1.30 -11.30
C VAL A 87 3.51 -1.40 -10.29
N GLN A 88 3.45 -0.63 -9.21
CA GLN A 88 4.46 -0.70 -8.15
C GLN A 88 4.44 -2.05 -7.41
N LEU A 89 3.27 -2.63 -7.16
CA LEU A 89 3.14 -3.95 -6.55
C LEU A 89 3.75 -5.03 -7.45
N GLU A 90 3.44 -5.02 -8.74
CA GLU A 90 4.02 -5.96 -9.71
C GLU A 90 5.55 -5.83 -9.79
N ARG A 91 6.07 -4.60 -9.85
CA ARG A 91 7.51 -4.35 -9.81
C ARG A 91 8.15 -4.87 -8.52
N ASN A 92 7.50 -4.65 -7.38
CA ASN A 92 7.95 -5.15 -6.09
C ASN A 92 7.97 -6.69 -6.05
N GLU A 93 6.99 -7.36 -6.65
CA GLU A 93 6.99 -8.81 -6.75
C GLU A 93 8.12 -9.34 -7.63
N HIS A 94 8.40 -8.69 -8.76
CA HIS A 94 9.55 -9.01 -9.61
C HIS A 94 10.86 -8.88 -8.85
N LEU A 95 11.07 -7.76 -8.15
CA LEU A 95 12.25 -7.56 -7.31
C LEU A 95 12.37 -8.61 -6.20
N LYS A 96 11.24 -9.03 -5.60
CA LYS A 96 11.24 -10.15 -4.62
C LYS A 96 11.69 -11.47 -5.23
N LYS A 97 11.17 -11.80 -6.40
CA LYS A 97 11.55 -13.03 -7.12
C LYS A 97 13.03 -13.02 -7.50
N ASP A 98 13.53 -11.89 -7.99
CA ASP A 98 14.93 -11.74 -8.35
C ASP A 98 15.87 -11.81 -7.14
N ALA A 99 15.50 -11.14 -6.05
CA ALA A 99 16.24 -11.23 -4.78
C ALA A 99 16.29 -12.68 -4.26
N ALA A 100 15.17 -13.40 -4.34
CA ALA A 100 15.12 -14.83 -3.95
C ALA A 100 16.00 -15.70 -4.85
N ARG A 101 16.01 -15.48 -6.17
CA ARG A 101 16.89 -16.17 -7.12
C ARG A 101 18.36 -15.92 -6.82
N LEU A 102 18.74 -14.66 -6.58
CA LEU A 102 20.11 -14.27 -6.23
C LEU A 102 20.54 -14.90 -4.89
N ARG A 103 19.63 -14.92 -3.90
CA ARG A 103 19.87 -15.58 -2.60
C ARG A 103 20.12 -17.06 -2.75
N ALA A 104 19.29 -17.76 -3.52
CA ALA A 104 19.44 -19.18 -3.78
C ALA A 104 20.74 -19.49 -4.55
N ALA A 105 21.12 -18.64 -5.52
CA ALA A 105 22.38 -18.78 -6.25
C ALA A 105 23.60 -18.57 -5.33
N ALA A 106 23.56 -17.57 -4.45
CA ALA A 106 24.62 -17.33 -3.47
C ALA A 106 24.79 -18.51 -2.50
N GLN A 107 23.69 -19.05 -1.99
CA GLN A 107 23.72 -20.22 -1.10
C GLN A 107 24.30 -21.45 -1.79
N ARG A 108 23.90 -21.73 -3.04
CA ARG A 108 24.46 -22.85 -3.84
C ARG A 108 25.96 -22.68 -4.07
N ALA A 109 26.41 -21.46 -4.42
CA ALA A 109 27.84 -21.20 -4.64
C ALA A 109 28.65 -21.35 -3.35
N ALA A 110 28.14 -20.90 -2.22
CA ALA A 110 28.76 -21.04 -0.91
C ALA A 110 28.84 -22.51 -0.47
N ALA A 111 27.75 -23.27 -0.63
CA ALA A 111 27.70 -24.68 -0.30
C ALA A 111 28.69 -25.53 -1.17
N TRP A 112 28.79 -25.19 -2.47
CA TRP A 112 29.72 -25.85 -3.37
C TRP A 112 31.19 -25.53 -2.99
N SER A 113 31.51 -24.28 -2.69
CA SER A 113 32.85 -23.89 -2.20
C SER A 113 33.22 -24.63 -0.93
N GLY A 114 32.31 -24.75 0.05
CA GLY A 114 32.55 -25.48 1.29
C GLY A 114 32.76 -27.00 1.07
N ARG A 115 32.04 -27.62 0.12
CA ARG A 115 32.25 -29.03 -0.25
C ARG A 115 33.63 -29.24 -0.90
N THR A 116 34.03 -28.36 -1.81
CA THR A 116 35.33 -28.40 -2.48
C THR A 116 36.48 -28.26 -1.48
N GLU A 117 36.31 -27.40 -0.47
CA GLU A 117 37.31 -27.16 0.57
C GLU A 117 37.43 -28.35 1.54
N LYS A 118 36.31 -28.97 1.93
CA LYS A 118 36.30 -30.20 2.71
C LYS A 118 36.95 -31.35 1.97
N GLY A 119 36.77 -31.45 0.63
CA GLY A 119 37.41 -32.44 -0.23
C GLY A 119 38.96 -32.33 -0.28
N LYS A 120 39.54 -31.14 0.07
CA LYS A 120 40.99 -30.98 0.20
C LYS A 120 41.61 -31.85 1.31
N PHE A 121 40.89 -32.08 2.38
CA PHE A 121 41.38 -32.76 3.59
C PHE A 121 40.84 -34.18 3.75
N GLY A 122 39.85 -34.62 2.96
CA GLY A 122 39.15 -35.89 3.10
C GLY A 122 39.60 -36.99 2.17
N ALA A 123 40.43 -36.73 1.18
CA ALA A 123 40.91 -37.74 0.26
C ALA A 123 42.26 -38.30 0.75
N ASN A 124 42.22 -39.18 1.74
CA ASN A 124 43.28 -40.18 1.85
C ASN A 124 43.10 -41.12 0.63
N GLY A 125 43.80 -40.73 -0.44
CA GLY A 125 43.72 -41.43 -1.71
C GLY A 125 44.16 -42.87 -1.60
N ARG A 126 43.28 -43.76 -2.01
CA ARG A 126 43.61 -45.16 -2.34
C ARG A 126 44.37 -45.27 -3.66
N ASP A 127 44.49 -44.19 -4.43
CA ASP A 127 45.32 -44.09 -5.63
C ASP A 127 46.21 -42.85 -5.51
N GLY A 128 47.53 -43.06 -5.54
CA GLY A 128 48.64 -42.15 -5.26
C GLY A 128 48.79 -40.91 -6.17
N ALA A 129 47.71 -40.36 -6.67
CA ALA A 129 47.70 -39.08 -7.37
C ALA A 129 47.64 -37.93 -6.34
N ALA A 130 48.74 -37.20 -6.18
CA ALA A 130 48.81 -36.00 -5.37
C ALA A 130 47.76 -34.97 -5.90
N VAL A 131 46.68 -34.77 -5.14
CA VAL A 131 45.71 -33.72 -5.42
C VAL A 131 46.48 -32.39 -5.36
N ASP A 132 46.54 -31.67 -6.49
CA ASP A 132 47.14 -30.35 -6.54
C ASP A 132 46.33 -29.38 -5.66
N ARG A 133 46.79 -29.23 -4.41
CA ARG A 133 46.16 -28.38 -3.39
C ARG A 133 46.13 -26.92 -3.82
N GLY A 134 47.04 -26.49 -4.66
CA GLY A 134 47.09 -25.14 -5.22
C GLY A 134 45.93 -24.91 -6.18
N PHE A 135 45.68 -25.83 -7.11
CA PHE A 135 44.58 -25.75 -8.07
C PHE A 135 43.21 -25.78 -7.38
N VAL A 136 43.01 -26.66 -6.43
CA VAL A 136 41.75 -26.76 -5.65
C VAL A 136 41.52 -25.46 -4.82
N GLY A 137 42.60 -24.92 -4.22
CA GLY A 137 42.56 -23.65 -3.50
C GLY A 137 42.17 -22.47 -4.38
N HIS A 138 42.76 -22.35 -5.55
CA HIS A 138 42.43 -21.30 -6.52
C HIS A 138 40.99 -21.42 -7.01
N ARG A 139 40.49 -22.61 -7.28
CA ARG A 139 39.12 -22.85 -7.70
C ARG A 139 38.10 -22.49 -6.60
N SER A 140 38.40 -22.84 -5.35
CA SER A 140 37.59 -22.47 -4.19
C SER A 140 37.55 -20.94 -3.99
N ALA A 141 38.71 -20.27 -4.06
CA ALA A 141 38.80 -18.81 -3.96
C ALA A 141 37.99 -18.09 -5.05
N LYS A 142 38.06 -18.55 -6.29
CA LYS A 142 37.26 -18.01 -7.42
C LYS A 142 35.76 -18.17 -7.20
N MET A 143 35.32 -19.29 -6.62
CA MET A 143 33.91 -19.54 -6.28
C MET A 143 33.46 -18.64 -5.11
N MET A 144 34.30 -18.43 -4.11
CA MET A 144 34.02 -17.50 -3.01
C MET A 144 33.88 -16.07 -3.50
N GLN A 145 34.72 -15.63 -4.44
CA GLN A 145 34.57 -14.32 -5.08
C GLN A 145 33.23 -14.19 -5.82
N ARG A 146 32.83 -15.23 -6.58
CA ARG A 146 31.52 -15.26 -7.24
C ARG A 146 30.36 -15.19 -6.25
N ALA A 147 30.42 -15.96 -5.16
CA ALA A 147 29.43 -15.91 -4.09
C ALA A 147 29.32 -14.51 -3.49
N LYS A 148 30.45 -13.85 -3.19
CA LYS A 148 30.47 -12.48 -2.68
C LYS A 148 29.89 -11.46 -3.66
N SER A 149 30.17 -11.60 -4.97
CA SER A 149 29.61 -10.68 -5.98
C SER A 149 28.09 -10.85 -6.11
N ILE A 150 27.58 -12.07 -6.05
CA ILE A 150 26.14 -12.37 -6.04
C ILE A 150 25.48 -11.80 -4.77
N GLN A 151 26.14 -11.94 -3.63
CA GLN A 151 25.69 -11.38 -2.36
C GLN A 151 25.56 -9.84 -2.44
N ARG A 152 26.57 -9.15 -2.95
CA ARG A 152 26.55 -7.68 -3.13
C ARG A 152 25.41 -7.23 -4.04
N ARG A 153 25.18 -7.93 -5.17
CA ARG A 153 24.05 -7.64 -6.08
C ARG A 153 22.70 -7.84 -5.39
N ARG A 154 22.57 -8.86 -4.58
CA ARG A 154 21.38 -9.11 -3.77
C ARG A 154 21.13 -7.96 -2.78
N ASP A 155 22.18 -7.58 -2.04
CA ASP A 155 22.05 -6.56 -1.01
C ASP A 155 21.68 -5.19 -1.63
N ALA A 156 22.24 -4.87 -2.81
CA ALA A 156 21.87 -3.68 -3.59
C ALA A 156 20.39 -3.75 -4.06
N ALA A 157 19.95 -4.90 -4.57
CA ALA A 157 18.56 -5.09 -4.99
C ALA A 157 17.55 -5.04 -3.82
N LEU A 158 17.98 -5.48 -2.63
CA LEU A 158 17.17 -5.36 -1.42
C LEU A 158 17.07 -3.92 -0.93
N ALA A 159 18.17 -3.16 -0.96
CA ALA A 159 18.17 -1.75 -0.58
C ALA A 159 17.31 -0.89 -1.52
N GLU A 160 17.40 -1.13 -2.84
CA GLU A 160 16.51 -0.49 -3.83
C GLU A 160 15.04 -0.79 -3.52
N LYS A 161 14.73 -2.04 -3.18
CA LYS A 161 13.38 -2.47 -2.85
C LYS A 161 12.85 -1.82 -1.56
N GLU A 162 13.68 -1.73 -0.51
CA GLU A 162 13.26 -1.09 0.74
C GLU A 162 12.88 0.39 0.52
N GLY A 163 13.59 1.08 -0.35
CA GLY A 163 13.24 2.44 -0.77
C GLY A 163 11.91 2.53 -1.53
N LEU A 164 11.56 1.53 -2.32
CA LEU A 164 10.31 1.49 -3.08
C LEU A 164 9.10 1.07 -2.22
N LEU A 165 9.30 0.20 -1.22
CA LEU A 165 8.23 -0.26 -0.34
C LEU A 165 7.71 0.83 0.61
N SER A 166 8.47 1.90 0.82
CA SER A 166 8.07 3.00 1.72
C SER A 166 6.89 3.82 1.20
N ASN A 167 6.58 3.73 -0.10
CA ASN A 167 5.57 4.55 -0.77
C ASN A 167 4.24 3.86 -1.06
N VAL A 168 4.13 2.56 -0.82
CA VAL A 168 2.87 1.84 -1.06
C VAL A 168 2.14 1.62 0.26
N GLU A 169 1.07 2.38 0.51
CA GLU A 169 0.14 2.08 1.61
C GLU A 169 -0.58 0.77 1.30
N ARG A 170 -0.35 -0.24 2.13
CA ARG A 170 -1.17 -1.44 2.11
C ARG A 170 -2.49 -1.14 2.81
N THR A 171 -3.53 -0.91 2.05
CA THR A 171 -4.88 -1.08 2.55
C THR A 171 -5.10 -2.57 2.79
N GLU A 172 -4.95 -3.00 4.03
CA GLU A 172 -5.41 -4.34 4.41
C GLU A 172 -6.92 -4.36 4.23
N GLY A 173 -7.40 -5.19 3.32
CA GLY A 173 -8.83 -5.39 3.13
C GLY A 173 -9.45 -5.90 4.43
N LEU A 174 -10.50 -5.26 4.87
CA LEU A 174 -11.27 -5.76 6.01
C LEU A 174 -11.85 -7.12 5.63
N SER A 175 -11.29 -8.20 6.18
CA SER A 175 -11.84 -9.54 6.01
C SER A 175 -12.85 -9.80 7.13
N LEU A 176 -14.12 -9.81 6.76
CA LEU A 176 -15.18 -10.23 7.66
C LEU A 176 -15.32 -11.75 7.55
N TRP A 177 -14.99 -12.45 8.62
CA TRP A 177 -15.26 -13.87 8.74
C TRP A 177 -16.69 -14.02 9.28
N SER A 178 -17.62 -14.40 8.40
CA SER A 178 -18.93 -14.80 8.88
C SER A 178 -18.82 -16.20 9.50
N ALA A 179 -19.20 -16.34 10.78
CA ALA A 179 -19.43 -17.66 11.34
C ALA A 179 -20.57 -18.33 10.56
N GLU A 180 -20.37 -19.59 10.16
CA GLU A 180 -21.46 -20.36 9.58
C GLU A 180 -22.59 -20.50 10.61
N TYR A 181 -23.73 -19.93 10.30
CA TYR A 181 -24.91 -20.01 11.15
C TYR A 181 -25.99 -20.82 10.43
N HIS A 182 -26.40 -21.91 11.06
CA HIS A 182 -27.30 -22.89 10.46
C HIS A 182 -28.78 -22.48 10.45
N SER A 183 -29.13 -21.37 11.08
CA SER A 183 -30.52 -20.88 11.08
C SER A 183 -30.72 -19.82 9.99
N PRO A 184 -31.82 -19.91 9.22
CA PRO A 184 -32.16 -18.90 8.21
C PRO A 184 -32.54 -17.54 8.81
N CYS A 185 -32.80 -17.50 10.13
CA CYS A 185 -33.17 -16.30 10.86
C CYS A 185 -32.15 -16.03 11.97
N LEU A 186 -31.43 -14.90 11.88
CA LEU A 186 -30.42 -14.47 12.85
C LEU A 186 -31.04 -13.74 14.06
N ALA A 187 -32.10 -13.02 13.82
CA ALA A 187 -32.83 -12.30 14.84
C ALA A 187 -34.28 -12.06 14.39
N GLU A 188 -35.21 -12.26 15.27
CA GLU A 188 -36.62 -11.96 15.06
C GLU A 188 -37.08 -10.96 16.12
N LEU A 189 -37.62 -9.83 15.66
CA LEU A 189 -38.14 -8.79 16.53
C LEU A 189 -39.67 -8.78 16.40
N ARG A 190 -40.37 -9.11 17.48
CA ARG A 190 -41.85 -9.10 17.54
C ARG A 190 -42.29 -8.05 18.56
N GLU A 191 -43.30 -7.27 18.19
CA GLU A 191 -43.90 -6.26 19.07
C GLU A 191 -42.89 -5.33 19.74
N VAL A 192 -41.91 -4.85 18.95
CA VAL A 192 -40.84 -3.97 19.45
C VAL A 192 -41.19 -2.54 19.18
N SER A 193 -41.20 -1.72 20.24
CA SER A 193 -41.27 -0.26 20.12
C SER A 193 -39.88 0.37 20.31
N VAL A 194 -39.56 1.40 19.57
CA VAL A 194 -38.33 2.16 19.72
C VAL A 194 -38.68 3.54 20.26
N SER A 195 -38.10 3.88 21.41
CA SER A 195 -38.27 5.20 22.01
C SER A 195 -36.91 5.89 22.21
N TYR A 196 -36.86 7.19 21.98
CA TYR A 196 -35.70 8.02 22.22
C TYR A 196 -36.09 9.28 22.97
N GLY A 197 -35.44 9.57 24.12
CA GLY A 197 -35.72 10.73 24.94
C GLY A 197 -37.18 10.79 25.43
N GLY A 198 -37.83 9.64 25.71
CA GLY A 198 -39.21 9.56 26.14
C GLY A 198 -40.29 9.70 25.05
N ARG A 199 -39.84 9.81 23.78
CA ARG A 199 -40.73 9.85 22.60
C ARG A 199 -40.63 8.53 21.84
N THR A 200 -41.76 7.86 21.60
CA THR A 200 -41.84 6.67 20.75
C THR A 200 -41.62 7.08 19.30
N ILE A 201 -40.63 6.46 18.64
CA ILE A 201 -40.27 6.74 17.24
C ILE A 201 -40.94 5.73 16.32
N CYS A 202 -41.07 4.49 16.77
CA CYS A 202 -41.70 3.40 16.03
C CYS A 202 -42.60 2.60 17.00
N GLU A 203 -43.82 2.37 16.61
CA GLU A 203 -44.75 1.48 17.31
C GLU A 203 -44.68 0.08 16.70
N PRO A 204 -45.09 -1.00 17.43
CA PRO A 204 -45.02 -2.35 16.95
C PRO A 204 -45.79 -2.59 15.66
#